data_2a000f90f81fe90cd188e5f2036f3c16
#
_entry.id   2a000f90f81fe90cd188e5f2036f3c16
#
_cell.length_a   1.000
_cell.length_b   1.000
_cell.length_c   1.000
_cell.angle_alpha   90.00
_cell.angle_beta   90.00
_cell.angle_gamma   90.00
#
_symmetry.space_group_name_H-M   'P 1'
#
loop_
_entity.id
_entity.type
_entity.pdbx_description
1 polymer ?
#
loop_
_entity_poly.entity_id
_entity_poly.type
_entity_poly.pdbx_seq_one_letter_code
_entity_poly.pdbx_strand_id
1 'polypeptide(L)'
;MNIGTVIRTYRKEKNMTQEEMANRLGVTAPAVNKWEKGNSYPDITLLAPIARLLNISLDTLLSFQEELTEEEITQIIMEADQRLKTESYEEVFQWAKQKIETYPNSLMLIWQLAISHLSCLAIEDENYKKAHKLADIQSGLERLFERGKYYETSCKLDVAIAEKDTDMLLDIMEEMLENVDTISGFCDSDLFEHMEFRKADSDFQKEMKQNLIRCFQDEETYGFLAGNEWWERIREGSVAVTV
;
A
#
# COMPACT_ATOMS: atom_id res chain seq x y z
N MET A 1 16.57 10.35 -6.82
CA MET A 1 17.87 11.09 -6.88
C MET A 1 18.31 11.16 -8.35
N ASN A 2 19.02 12.20 -8.84
CA ASN A 2 19.43 12.31 -10.26
C ASN A 2 20.85 11.74 -10.40
N ILE A 3 21.15 11.03 -11.50
CA ILE A 3 22.48 10.43 -11.81
C ILE A 3 23.65 11.39 -11.58
N GLY A 4 23.50 12.67 -11.90
CA GLY A 4 24.52 13.69 -11.67
C GLY A 4 24.82 13.92 -10.19
N THR A 5 23.79 13.88 -9.35
CA THR A 5 23.93 13.98 -7.89
C THR A 5 24.66 12.75 -7.34
N VAL A 6 24.34 11.55 -7.83
CA VAL A 6 25.03 10.30 -7.44
C VAL A 6 26.51 10.37 -7.80
N ILE A 7 26.82 10.71 -9.05
CA ILE A 7 28.20 10.88 -9.52
C ILE A 7 28.98 11.84 -8.60
N ARG A 8 28.40 13.00 -8.30
CA ARG A 8 29.02 14.01 -7.45
C ARG A 8 29.28 13.51 -6.03
N THR A 9 28.30 12.85 -5.43
CA THR A 9 28.36 12.32 -4.06
C THR A 9 29.49 11.31 -3.94
N TYR A 10 29.44 10.24 -4.73
CA TYR A 10 30.42 9.15 -4.65
C TYR A 10 31.84 9.56 -5.11
N ARG A 11 31.93 10.50 -6.07
CA ARG A 11 33.24 11.08 -6.42
C ARG A 11 33.86 11.81 -5.23
N LYS A 12 33.07 12.63 -4.50
CA LYS A 12 33.54 13.35 -3.32
C LYS A 12 33.90 12.42 -2.16
N GLU A 13 33.13 11.38 -1.92
CA GLU A 13 33.45 10.35 -0.91
C GLU A 13 34.81 9.69 -1.18
N LYS A 14 35.18 9.54 -2.46
CA LYS A 14 36.48 9.05 -2.88
C LYS A 14 37.57 10.12 -2.91
N ASN A 15 37.30 11.35 -2.45
CA ASN A 15 38.21 12.49 -2.49
C ASN A 15 38.76 12.76 -3.89
N MET A 16 38.02 12.46 -4.93
CA MET A 16 38.46 12.60 -6.33
C MET A 16 37.99 13.95 -6.89
N THR A 17 38.84 14.65 -7.61
CA THR A 17 38.50 15.86 -8.36
C THR A 17 37.74 15.52 -9.65
N GLN A 18 37.00 16.49 -10.22
CA GLN A 18 36.36 16.30 -11.54
C GLN A 18 37.39 16.00 -12.63
N GLU A 19 38.58 16.59 -12.54
CA GLU A 19 39.68 16.38 -13.49
C GLU A 19 40.26 14.96 -13.40
N GLU A 20 40.48 14.45 -12.19
CA GLU A 20 40.95 13.08 -11.97
C GLU A 20 39.91 12.05 -12.48
N MET A 21 38.63 12.30 -12.21
CA MET A 21 37.55 11.46 -12.74
C MET A 21 37.51 11.48 -14.26
N ALA A 22 37.59 12.66 -14.85
CA ALA A 22 37.61 12.84 -16.30
C ALA A 22 38.78 12.10 -16.96
N ASN A 23 39.98 12.24 -16.41
CA ASN A 23 41.18 11.57 -16.90
C ASN A 23 41.06 10.05 -16.86
N ARG A 24 40.48 9.48 -15.79
CA ARG A 24 40.27 8.03 -15.65
C ARG A 24 39.20 7.46 -16.59
N LEU A 25 38.24 8.30 -16.98
CA LEU A 25 37.16 7.93 -17.90
C LEU A 25 37.42 8.27 -19.36
N GLY A 26 38.56 8.96 -19.66
CA GLY A 26 38.88 9.40 -21.01
C GLY A 26 37.95 10.51 -21.54
N VAL A 27 37.42 11.35 -20.65
CA VAL A 27 36.56 12.47 -20.98
C VAL A 27 37.14 13.80 -20.51
N THR A 28 36.47 14.91 -20.71
CA THR A 28 36.89 16.23 -20.24
C THR A 28 36.29 16.60 -18.89
N ALA A 29 37.00 17.36 -18.05
CA ALA A 29 36.46 17.84 -16.78
C ALA A 29 35.17 18.67 -16.95
N PRO A 30 35.01 19.53 -17.99
CA PRO A 30 33.71 20.16 -18.28
C PRO A 30 32.57 19.18 -18.55
N ALA A 31 32.82 17.99 -19.12
CA ALA A 31 31.77 16.97 -19.30
C ALA A 31 31.30 16.45 -17.95
N VAL A 32 32.20 16.08 -17.04
CA VAL A 32 31.91 15.64 -15.68
C VAL A 32 31.10 16.73 -14.93
N ASN A 33 31.52 18.00 -15.05
CA ASN A 33 30.80 19.12 -14.43
C ASN A 33 29.34 19.24 -14.96
N LYS A 34 29.12 19.08 -16.29
CA LYS A 34 27.80 19.12 -16.89
C LYS A 34 26.91 17.97 -16.35
N TRP A 35 27.46 16.76 -16.20
CA TRP A 35 26.75 15.62 -15.64
C TRP A 35 26.34 15.90 -14.19
N GLU A 36 27.29 16.37 -13.34
CA GLU A 36 27.01 16.66 -11.93
C GLU A 36 26.02 17.80 -11.72
N LYS A 37 25.86 18.69 -12.70
CA LYS A 37 24.86 19.77 -12.68
C LYS A 37 23.54 19.39 -13.32
N GLY A 38 23.44 18.19 -13.91
CA GLY A 38 22.24 17.74 -14.62
C GLY A 38 22.03 18.42 -15.99
N ASN A 39 23.05 19.14 -16.51
CA ASN A 39 22.96 19.82 -17.82
C ASN A 39 23.17 18.87 -19.01
N SER A 40 23.70 17.68 -18.79
CA SER A 40 23.79 16.57 -19.74
C SER A 40 23.97 15.25 -19.00
N TYR A 41 23.77 14.15 -19.71
CA TYR A 41 23.99 12.81 -19.20
C TYR A 41 25.28 12.21 -19.76
N PRO A 42 25.93 11.25 -19.03
CA PRO A 42 26.98 10.43 -19.61
C PRO A 42 26.44 9.60 -20.77
N ASP A 43 27.30 9.31 -21.75
CA ASP A 43 27.01 8.31 -22.76
C ASP A 43 26.77 6.94 -22.09
N ILE A 44 25.85 6.14 -22.66
CA ILE A 44 25.50 4.82 -22.11
C ILE A 44 26.73 3.91 -21.95
N THR A 45 27.72 4.03 -22.84
CA THR A 45 28.97 3.26 -22.79
C THR A 45 29.87 3.63 -21.62
N LEU A 46 29.64 4.79 -21.00
CA LEU A 46 30.40 5.28 -19.84
C LEU A 46 29.78 4.86 -18.51
N LEU A 47 28.50 4.42 -18.49
CA LEU A 47 27.81 4.08 -17.24
C LEU A 47 28.54 2.98 -16.46
N ALA A 48 28.93 1.89 -17.12
CA ALA A 48 29.65 0.80 -16.47
C ALA A 48 31.08 1.22 -16.02
N PRO A 49 31.90 1.97 -16.80
CA PRO A 49 33.13 2.58 -16.33
C PRO A 49 32.93 3.50 -15.10
N ILE A 50 31.91 4.35 -15.10
CA ILE A 50 31.63 5.26 -13.98
C ILE A 50 31.27 4.44 -12.72
N ALA A 51 30.38 3.47 -12.82
CA ALA A 51 29.97 2.62 -11.70
C ALA A 51 31.19 1.91 -11.09
N ARG A 52 32.03 1.29 -11.93
CA ARG A 52 33.27 0.65 -11.48
C ARG A 52 34.25 1.64 -10.83
N LEU A 53 34.44 2.81 -11.41
CA LEU A 53 35.33 3.84 -10.86
C LEU A 53 34.85 4.31 -9.48
N LEU A 54 33.57 4.47 -9.33
CA LEU A 54 32.93 4.90 -8.08
C LEU A 54 32.73 3.74 -7.09
N ASN A 55 32.92 2.48 -7.53
CA ASN A 55 32.68 1.25 -6.75
C ASN A 55 31.24 1.14 -6.25
N ILE A 56 30.30 1.39 -7.15
CA ILE A 56 28.86 1.26 -6.92
C ILE A 56 28.24 0.37 -8.00
N SER A 57 27.00 -0.10 -7.77
CA SER A 57 26.25 -0.79 -8.80
C SER A 57 25.72 0.18 -9.87
N LEU A 58 25.32 -0.34 -11.03
CA LEU A 58 24.63 0.47 -12.05
C LEU A 58 23.29 0.99 -11.51
N ASP A 59 22.59 0.18 -10.72
CA ASP A 59 21.31 0.55 -10.10
C ASP A 59 21.50 1.76 -9.17
N THR A 60 22.53 1.74 -8.33
CA THR A 60 22.90 2.89 -7.51
C THR A 60 23.25 4.11 -8.36
N LEU A 61 24.03 3.94 -9.44
CA LEU A 61 24.44 5.02 -10.34
C LEU A 61 23.24 5.67 -11.03
N LEU A 62 22.28 4.86 -11.46
CA LEU A 62 21.05 5.30 -12.13
C LEU A 62 19.98 5.76 -11.15
N SER A 63 20.25 5.65 -9.85
CA SER A 63 19.25 5.87 -8.77
C SER A 63 18.02 5.00 -8.95
N PHE A 64 18.24 3.79 -9.49
CA PHE A 64 17.17 2.81 -9.59
C PHE A 64 16.88 2.29 -8.18
N GLN A 65 15.69 2.57 -7.69
CA GLN A 65 15.12 1.94 -6.50
C GLN A 65 14.24 0.80 -6.96
N GLU A 66 14.59 -0.42 -6.57
CA GLU A 66 13.78 -1.60 -6.87
C GLU A 66 12.40 -1.51 -6.19
N GLU A 67 12.37 -0.85 -5.02
CA GLU A 67 11.16 -0.71 -4.21
C GLU A 67 11.03 0.72 -3.68
N LEU A 68 9.79 1.18 -3.57
CA LEU A 68 9.46 2.43 -2.88
C LEU A 68 9.62 2.25 -1.36
N THR A 69 10.10 3.28 -0.68
CA THR A 69 10.07 3.33 0.78
C THR A 69 8.63 3.47 1.30
N GLU A 70 8.39 3.12 2.56
CA GLU A 70 7.07 3.30 3.19
C GLU A 70 6.62 4.77 3.16
N GLU A 71 7.56 5.71 3.35
CA GLU A 71 7.26 7.15 3.28
C GLU A 71 6.83 7.57 1.85
N GLU A 72 7.50 7.06 0.81
CA GLU A 72 7.16 7.35 -0.58
C GLU A 72 5.78 6.77 -0.94
N ILE A 73 5.48 5.56 -0.49
CA ILE A 73 4.15 4.94 -0.65
C ILE A 73 3.09 5.79 0.05
N THR A 74 3.33 6.16 1.31
CA THR A 74 2.40 7.01 2.08
C THR A 74 2.13 8.34 1.37
N GLN A 75 3.15 8.98 0.78
CA GLN A 75 2.99 10.22 0.02
C GLN A 75 2.13 10.01 -1.23
N ILE A 76 2.32 8.90 -1.94
CA ILE A 76 1.49 8.56 -3.12
C ILE A 76 0.03 8.35 -2.72
N ILE A 77 -0.22 7.66 -1.59
CA ILE A 77 -1.57 7.45 -1.07
C ILE A 77 -2.23 8.77 -0.66
N MET A 78 -1.51 9.64 0.08
CA MET A 78 -2.00 10.97 0.42
C MET A 78 -2.29 11.84 -0.81
N GLU A 79 -1.48 11.71 -1.88
CA GLU A 79 -1.75 12.38 -3.16
C GLU A 79 -3.03 11.85 -3.80
N ALA A 80 -3.29 10.53 -3.75
CA ALA A 80 -4.54 9.94 -4.20
C ALA A 80 -5.74 10.55 -3.47
N ASP A 81 -5.72 10.58 -2.14
CA ASP A 81 -6.78 11.18 -1.31
C ASP A 81 -7.06 12.65 -1.64
N GLN A 82 -6.02 13.42 -1.93
CA GLN A 82 -6.20 14.84 -2.30
C GLN A 82 -6.83 14.98 -3.68
N ARG A 83 -6.39 14.16 -4.65
CA ARG A 83 -6.92 14.18 -6.01
C ARG A 83 -8.40 13.82 -6.04
N LEU A 84 -8.82 12.87 -5.21
CA LEU A 84 -10.21 12.47 -5.06
C LEU A 84 -11.16 13.60 -4.67
N LYS A 85 -10.67 14.59 -3.95
CA LYS A 85 -11.48 15.76 -3.54
C LYS A 85 -11.70 16.77 -4.67
N THR A 86 -10.94 16.69 -5.77
CA THR A 86 -10.88 17.73 -6.80
C THR A 86 -10.98 17.21 -8.24
N GLU A 87 -10.72 15.93 -8.45
CA GLU A 87 -10.68 15.29 -9.77
C GLU A 87 -11.76 14.19 -9.83
N SER A 88 -12.15 13.80 -11.08
CA SER A 88 -13.08 12.69 -11.26
C SER A 88 -12.43 11.33 -10.94
N TYR A 89 -13.27 10.33 -10.61
CA TYR A 89 -12.80 8.96 -10.42
C TYR A 89 -11.91 8.45 -11.56
N GLU A 90 -12.32 8.69 -12.82
CA GLU A 90 -11.58 8.19 -13.98
C GLU A 90 -10.18 8.82 -14.08
N GLU A 91 -10.04 10.12 -13.78
CA GLU A 91 -8.74 10.79 -13.79
C GLU A 91 -7.81 10.24 -12.70
N VAL A 92 -8.33 10.04 -11.49
CA VAL A 92 -7.56 9.45 -10.38
C VAL A 92 -7.21 7.99 -10.65
N PHE A 93 -8.13 7.22 -11.25
CA PHE A 93 -7.89 5.84 -11.66
C PHE A 93 -6.75 5.73 -12.68
N GLN A 94 -6.75 6.58 -13.72
CA GLN A 94 -5.68 6.60 -14.72
C GLN A 94 -4.34 7.01 -14.13
N TRP A 95 -4.35 7.98 -13.22
CA TRP A 95 -3.15 8.39 -12.48
C TRP A 95 -2.62 7.25 -11.60
N ALA A 96 -3.47 6.59 -10.82
CA ALA A 96 -3.09 5.46 -9.96
C ALA A 96 -2.53 4.29 -10.79
N LYS A 97 -3.18 3.98 -11.92
CA LYS A 97 -2.70 2.98 -12.88
C LYS A 97 -1.29 3.31 -13.38
N GLN A 98 -1.04 4.57 -13.76
CA GLN A 98 0.29 5.00 -14.19
C GLN A 98 1.34 4.88 -13.08
N LYS A 99 0.98 5.15 -11.82
CA LYS A 99 1.88 4.94 -10.68
C LYS A 99 2.23 3.46 -10.51
N ILE A 100 1.25 2.57 -10.60
CA ILE A 100 1.49 1.12 -10.54
C ILE A 100 2.36 0.64 -11.70
N GLU A 101 2.12 1.12 -12.92
CA GLU A 101 2.95 0.81 -14.09
C GLU A 101 4.39 1.33 -13.96
N THR A 102 4.59 2.44 -13.24
CA THR A 102 5.91 3.00 -12.96
C THR A 102 6.70 2.18 -11.94
N TYR A 103 5.98 1.56 -10.97
CA TYR A 103 6.56 0.77 -9.88
C TYR A 103 5.96 -0.64 -9.83
N PRO A 104 6.14 -1.46 -10.88
CA PRO A 104 5.44 -2.73 -11.02
C PRO A 104 5.84 -3.78 -9.96
N ASN A 105 6.98 -3.61 -9.31
CA ASN A 105 7.48 -4.53 -8.29
C ASN A 105 7.11 -4.08 -6.85
N SER A 106 6.53 -2.89 -6.68
CA SER A 106 6.09 -2.42 -5.36
C SER A 106 4.74 -3.03 -5.00
N LEU A 107 4.76 -4.23 -4.41
CA LEU A 107 3.55 -4.95 -4.01
C LEU A 107 2.71 -4.14 -3.01
N MET A 108 3.35 -3.41 -2.09
CA MET A 108 2.66 -2.58 -1.11
C MET A 108 1.93 -1.40 -1.77
N LEU A 109 2.55 -0.74 -2.77
CA LEU A 109 1.88 0.32 -3.53
C LEU A 109 0.68 -0.24 -4.30
N ILE A 110 0.86 -1.38 -4.98
CA ILE A 110 -0.22 -2.04 -5.73
C ILE A 110 -1.36 -2.38 -4.77
N TRP A 111 -1.05 -2.96 -3.62
CA TRP A 111 -2.02 -3.28 -2.58
C TRP A 111 -2.80 -2.03 -2.13
N GLN A 112 -2.11 -0.98 -1.69
CA GLN A 112 -2.76 0.20 -1.14
C GLN A 112 -3.53 1.00 -2.19
N LEU A 113 -2.96 1.24 -3.37
CA LEU A 113 -3.65 1.98 -4.42
C LEU A 113 -4.75 1.19 -5.10
N ALA A 114 -4.44 -0.03 -5.58
CA ALA A 114 -5.39 -0.76 -6.41
C ALA A 114 -6.53 -1.37 -5.59
N ILE A 115 -6.24 -1.79 -4.36
CA ILE A 115 -7.16 -2.61 -3.58
C ILE A 115 -7.94 -1.76 -2.59
N SER A 116 -7.30 -0.94 -1.78
CA SER A 116 -8.00 -0.11 -0.79
C SER A 116 -8.65 1.11 -1.43
N HIS A 117 -7.88 1.93 -2.14
CA HIS A 117 -8.36 3.22 -2.65
C HIS A 117 -9.36 3.11 -3.80
N LEU A 118 -9.10 2.23 -4.77
CA LEU A 118 -9.99 2.10 -5.92
C LEU A 118 -11.35 1.48 -5.55
N SER A 119 -11.42 0.72 -4.46
CA SER A 119 -12.70 0.21 -3.94
C SER A 119 -13.53 1.35 -3.35
N CYS A 120 -12.96 2.16 -2.47
CA CYS A 120 -13.62 3.33 -1.89
C CYS A 120 -14.10 4.30 -2.98
N LEU A 121 -13.28 4.53 -4.00
CA LEU A 121 -13.61 5.37 -5.14
C LEU A 121 -14.79 4.88 -5.98
N ALA A 122 -14.85 3.58 -6.20
CA ALA A 122 -15.97 3.01 -6.93
C ALA A 122 -17.28 3.15 -6.16
N ILE A 123 -17.21 3.18 -4.82
CA ILE A 123 -18.37 3.44 -3.94
C ILE A 123 -18.79 4.91 -4.04
N GLU A 124 -17.86 5.86 -3.98
CA GLU A 124 -18.16 7.29 -4.09
C GLU A 124 -18.80 7.67 -5.44
N ASP A 125 -18.44 6.99 -6.52
CA ASP A 125 -19.00 7.17 -7.86
C ASP A 125 -20.30 6.33 -8.08
N GLU A 126 -20.87 5.78 -7.01
CA GLU A 126 -22.05 4.89 -7.05
C GLU A 126 -21.92 3.70 -8.02
N ASN A 127 -20.66 3.33 -8.35
CA ASN A 127 -20.38 2.22 -9.24
C ASN A 127 -20.23 0.90 -8.45
N TYR A 128 -21.29 0.52 -7.76
CA TYR A 128 -21.30 -0.64 -6.87
C TYR A 128 -20.90 -1.94 -7.54
N LYS A 129 -21.26 -2.14 -8.82
CA LYS A 129 -20.81 -3.32 -9.57
C LYS A 129 -19.27 -3.41 -9.66
N LYS A 130 -18.61 -2.27 -9.79
CA LYS A 130 -17.15 -2.21 -9.82
C LYS A 130 -16.59 -2.37 -8.41
N ALA A 131 -17.21 -1.77 -7.40
CA ALA A 131 -16.85 -1.89 -6.00
C ALA A 131 -16.91 -3.36 -5.54
N HIS A 132 -17.99 -4.08 -5.82
CA HIS A 132 -18.10 -5.52 -5.54
C HIS A 132 -16.99 -6.34 -6.20
N LYS A 133 -16.72 -6.08 -7.48
CA LYS A 133 -15.64 -6.79 -8.18
C LYS A 133 -14.28 -6.54 -7.53
N LEU A 134 -14.00 -5.32 -7.10
CA LEU A 134 -12.74 -4.98 -6.41
C LEU A 134 -12.68 -5.63 -5.03
N ALA A 135 -13.76 -5.61 -4.27
CA ALA A 135 -13.87 -6.29 -2.98
C ALA A 135 -13.68 -7.80 -3.10
N ASP A 136 -14.22 -8.43 -4.16
CA ASP A 136 -14.01 -9.86 -4.43
C ASP A 136 -12.56 -10.18 -4.78
N ILE A 137 -11.88 -9.32 -5.55
CA ILE A 137 -10.45 -9.47 -5.84
C ILE A 137 -9.64 -9.34 -4.56
N GLN A 138 -9.93 -8.35 -3.72
CA GLN A 138 -9.27 -8.14 -2.44
C GLN A 138 -9.45 -9.34 -1.52
N SER A 139 -10.68 -9.82 -1.35
CA SER A 139 -10.99 -11.03 -0.58
C SER A 139 -10.23 -12.27 -1.10
N GLY A 140 -10.09 -12.40 -2.41
CA GLY A 140 -9.29 -13.45 -3.04
C GLY A 140 -7.80 -13.34 -2.73
N LEU A 141 -7.26 -12.14 -2.66
CA LEU A 141 -5.86 -11.90 -2.28
C LEU A 141 -5.62 -12.16 -0.79
N GLU A 142 -6.53 -11.75 0.10
CA GLU A 142 -6.45 -12.05 1.53
C GLU A 142 -6.40 -13.57 1.76
N ARG A 143 -7.20 -14.34 1.00
CA ARG A 143 -7.19 -15.81 1.03
C ARG A 143 -5.89 -16.38 0.49
N LEU A 144 -5.39 -15.85 -0.63
CA LEU A 144 -4.14 -16.31 -1.25
C LEU A 144 -2.94 -16.11 -0.33
N PHE A 145 -2.93 -15.00 0.42
CA PHE A 145 -1.89 -14.69 1.39
C PHE A 145 -2.16 -15.26 2.79
N GLU A 146 -3.19 -16.11 2.94
CA GLU A 146 -3.54 -16.78 4.20
C GLU A 146 -3.68 -15.81 5.39
N ARG A 147 -4.19 -14.59 5.12
CA ARG A 147 -4.29 -13.54 6.14
C ARG A 147 -5.40 -13.76 7.17
N GLY A 148 -6.22 -14.76 6.95
CA GLY A 148 -7.29 -15.14 7.85
C GLY A 148 -8.67 -14.67 7.40
N LYS A 149 -9.69 -15.35 7.89
CA LYS A 149 -11.08 -15.14 7.49
C LYS A 149 -11.60 -13.74 7.81
N TYR A 150 -11.14 -13.15 8.91
CA TYR A 150 -11.47 -11.78 9.28
C TYR A 150 -11.18 -10.77 8.14
N TYR A 151 -9.96 -10.79 7.60
CA TYR A 151 -9.58 -9.88 6.51
C TYR A 151 -10.31 -10.21 5.21
N GLU A 152 -10.48 -11.50 4.89
CA GLU A 152 -11.21 -11.94 3.72
C GLU A 152 -12.65 -11.38 3.70
N THR A 153 -13.31 -11.38 4.87
CA THR A 153 -14.70 -10.93 5.01
C THR A 153 -14.80 -9.40 5.06
N SER A 154 -13.88 -8.73 5.78
CA SER A 154 -13.90 -7.27 5.97
C SER A 154 -13.80 -6.48 4.66
N CYS A 155 -13.25 -7.05 3.60
CA CYS A 155 -13.12 -6.40 2.28
C CYS A 155 -14.45 -5.95 1.67
N LYS A 156 -15.56 -6.53 2.10
CA LYS A 156 -16.90 -6.25 1.56
C LYS A 156 -17.71 -5.28 2.42
N LEU A 157 -17.19 -4.91 3.58
CA LEU A 157 -17.93 -4.11 4.58
C LEU A 157 -18.36 -2.75 4.01
N ASP A 158 -17.44 -2.01 3.43
CA ASP A 158 -17.69 -0.65 2.93
C ASP A 158 -18.73 -0.63 1.80
N VAL A 159 -18.70 -1.64 0.93
CA VAL A 159 -19.69 -1.77 -0.16
C VAL A 159 -21.08 -2.06 0.40
N ALA A 160 -21.18 -2.98 1.35
CA ALA A 160 -22.46 -3.30 2.00
C ALA A 160 -23.05 -2.10 2.76
N ILE A 161 -22.21 -1.31 3.42
CA ILE A 161 -22.63 -0.06 4.09
C ILE A 161 -23.16 0.95 3.06
N ALA A 162 -22.43 1.17 1.97
CA ALA A 162 -22.76 2.16 0.95
C ALA A 162 -24.07 1.83 0.21
N GLU A 163 -24.29 0.55 -0.10
CA GLU A 163 -25.53 0.08 -0.71
C GLU A 163 -26.68 -0.06 0.30
N LYS A 164 -26.38 0.02 1.60
CA LYS A 164 -27.33 -0.28 2.69
C LYS A 164 -27.94 -1.68 2.56
N ASP A 165 -27.12 -2.62 2.07
CA ASP A 165 -27.52 -4.02 1.96
C ASP A 165 -27.52 -4.66 3.36
N THR A 166 -28.69 -4.66 3.99
CA THR A 166 -28.87 -5.10 5.37
C THR A 166 -28.47 -6.56 5.57
N ASP A 167 -28.87 -7.44 4.66
CA ASP A 167 -28.63 -8.88 4.81
C ASP A 167 -27.13 -9.17 4.66
N MET A 168 -26.50 -8.64 3.61
CA MET A 168 -25.06 -8.78 3.39
C MET A 168 -24.24 -8.18 4.54
N LEU A 169 -24.66 -7.01 5.04
CA LEU A 169 -23.94 -6.32 6.11
C LEU A 169 -23.98 -7.11 7.42
N LEU A 170 -25.13 -7.66 7.78
CA LEU A 170 -25.29 -8.47 8.99
C LEU A 170 -24.45 -9.74 8.93
N ASP A 171 -24.46 -10.44 7.79
CA ASP A 171 -23.61 -11.61 7.56
C ASP A 171 -22.11 -11.28 7.73
N ILE A 172 -21.69 -10.14 7.17
CA ILE A 172 -20.28 -9.66 7.28
C ILE A 172 -19.94 -9.36 8.74
N MET A 173 -20.80 -8.62 9.45
CA MET A 173 -20.56 -8.23 10.85
C MET A 173 -20.48 -9.46 11.76
N GLU A 174 -21.37 -10.44 11.58
CA GLU A 174 -21.38 -11.69 12.34
C GLU A 174 -20.10 -12.50 12.06
N GLU A 175 -19.78 -12.70 10.78
CA GLU A 175 -18.60 -13.45 10.37
C GLU A 175 -17.28 -12.79 10.84
N MET A 176 -17.18 -11.45 10.84
CA MET A 176 -16.04 -10.73 11.37
C MET A 176 -15.89 -10.93 12.89
N LEU A 177 -17.00 -10.87 13.64
CA LEU A 177 -16.98 -11.10 15.10
C LEU A 177 -16.63 -12.53 15.47
N GLU A 178 -17.04 -13.51 14.66
CA GLU A 178 -16.72 -14.92 14.87
C GLU A 178 -15.27 -15.25 14.56
N ASN A 179 -14.64 -14.51 13.64
CA ASN A 179 -13.29 -14.79 13.14
C ASN A 179 -12.23 -13.78 13.59
N VAL A 180 -12.45 -13.05 14.68
CA VAL A 180 -11.46 -12.10 15.24
C VAL A 180 -10.13 -12.78 15.58
N ASP A 181 -10.15 -14.03 16.00
CA ASP A 181 -8.97 -14.85 16.31
C ASP A 181 -8.09 -15.09 15.06
N THR A 182 -8.66 -15.03 13.86
CA THR A 182 -7.91 -15.22 12.61
C THR A 182 -7.10 -14.00 12.17
N ILE A 183 -7.20 -12.85 12.85
CA ILE A 183 -6.44 -11.62 12.54
C ILE A 183 -4.93 -11.87 12.50
N SER A 184 -4.43 -12.80 13.30
CA SER A 184 -3.01 -13.17 13.33
C SER A 184 -2.71 -14.48 12.58
N GLY A 185 -3.67 -15.02 11.83
CA GLY A 185 -3.56 -16.32 11.15
C GLY A 185 -2.35 -16.41 10.20
N PHE A 186 -2.02 -15.30 9.54
CA PHE A 186 -0.87 -15.24 8.64
C PHE A 186 0.48 -15.46 9.34
N CYS A 187 0.56 -15.28 10.68
CA CYS A 187 1.78 -15.54 11.45
C CYS A 187 2.18 -17.02 11.45
N ASP A 188 1.26 -17.92 11.16
CA ASP A 188 1.47 -19.36 11.10
C ASP A 188 1.53 -19.90 9.66
N SER A 189 1.46 -19.02 8.66
CA SER A 189 1.51 -19.39 7.24
C SER A 189 2.94 -19.65 6.77
N ASP A 190 3.13 -20.72 6.01
CA ASP A 190 4.42 -21.06 5.37
C ASP A 190 4.90 -19.97 4.40
N LEU A 191 3.98 -19.11 3.91
CA LEU A 191 4.32 -17.98 3.02
C LEU A 191 5.22 -16.96 3.71
N PHE A 192 5.15 -16.87 5.04
CA PHE A 192 5.87 -15.89 5.84
C PHE A 192 6.89 -16.53 6.79
N GLU A 193 7.32 -17.78 6.53
CA GLU A 193 8.25 -18.53 7.41
C GLU A 193 9.57 -17.82 7.72
N HIS A 194 9.96 -16.86 6.86
CA HIS A 194 11.19 -16.07 7.03
C HIS A 194 10.99 -14.80 7.86
N MET A 195 9.76 -14.53 8.31
CA MET A 195 9.40 -13.32 9.06
C MET A 195 9.11 -13.67 10.51
N GLU A 196 9.61 -12.86 11.44
CA GLU A 196 9.29 -12.97 12.85
C GLU A 196 8.09 -12.06 13.18
N PHE A 197 6.97 -12.64 13.57
CA PHE A 197 5.77 -11.91 13.97
C PHE A 197 5.55 -12.03 15.49
N ARG A 198 5.06 -10.95 16.09
CA ARG A 198 4.50 -11.02 17.43
C ARG A 198 3.06 -11.51 17.33
N LYS A 199 2.80 -12.74 17.76
CA LYS A 199 1.44 -13.28 17.79
C LYS A 199 0.55 -12.48 18.74
N ALA A 200 -0.69 -12.27 18.33
CA ALA A 200 -1.72 -11.70 19.19
C ALA A 200 -2.04 -12.67 20.33
N ASP A 201 -2.00 -12.18 21.55
CA ASP A 201 -2.45 -12.95 22.71
C ASP A 201 -3.98 -12.88 22.89
N SER A 202 -4.52 -13.67 23.82
CA SER A 202 -5.95 -13.73 24.08
C SER A 202 -6.53 -12.39 24.55
N ASP A 203 -5.73 -11.57 25.22
CA ASP A 203 -6.20 -10.27 25.71
C ASP A 203 -6.31 -9.27 24.57
N PHE A 204 -5.37 -9.29 23.62
CA PHE A 204 -5.46 -8.52 22.39
C PHE A 204 -6.69 -8.92 21.55
N GLN A 205 -6.96 -10.22 21.40
CA GLN A 205 -8.15 -10.68 20.65
C GLN A 205 -9.46 -10.21 21.30
N LYS A 206 -9.54 -10.25 22.64
CA LYS A 206 -10.67 -9.71 23.40
C LYS A 206 -10.87 -8.21 23.18
N GLU A 207 -9.77 -7.47 23.26
CA GLU A 207 -9.78 -6.01 23.04
C GLU A 207 -10.22 -5.68 21.61
N MET A 208 -9.70 -6.39 20.62
CA MET A 208 -10.10 -6.23 19.21
C MET A 208 -11.57 -6.53 19.02
N LYS A 209 -12.11 -7.61 19.60
CA LYS A 209 -13.53 -7.93 19.52
C LYS A 209 -14.41 -6.85 20.16
N GLN A 210 -13.98 -6.32 21.32
CA GLN A 210 -14.69 -5.21 21.97
C GLN A 210 -14.65 -3.93 21.13
N ASN A 211 -13.52 -3.61 20.52
CA ASN A 211 -13.38 -2.45 19.66
C ASN A 211 -14.27 -2.59 18.40
N LEU A 212 -14.31 -3.77 17.81
CA LEU A 212 -15.16 -4.06 16.65
C LEU A 212 -16.65 -3.90 17.01
N ILE A 213 -17.08 -4.41 18.18
CA ILE A 213 -18.46 -4.21 18.68
C ILE A 213 -18.74 -2.71 18.83
N ARG A 214 -17.81 -1.91 19.40
CA ARG A 214 -17.99 -0.46 19.51
C ARG A 214 -18.11 0.22 18.15
N CYS A 215 -17.31 -0.21 17.17
CA CYS A 215 -17.43 0.30 15.80
C CYS A 215 -18.83 0.02 15.23
N PHE A 216 -19.37 -1.19 15.43
CA PHE A 216 -20.69 -1.57 14.94
C PHE A 216 -21.85 -0.91 15.68
N GLN A 217 -21.60 -0.29 16.85
CA GLN A 217 -22.57 0.51 17.59
C GLN A 217 -22.76 1.93 17.04
N ASP A 218 -21.95 2.35 16.07
CA ASP A 218 -22.01 3.70 15.51
C ASP A 218 -23.33 3.93 14.75
N GLU A 219 -24.21 4.73 15.32
CA GLU A 219 -25.54 5.01 14.75
C GLU A 219 -25.47 5.86 13.48
N GLU A 220 -24.41 6.64 13.28
CA GLU A 220 -24.24 7.43 12.05
C GLU A 220 -24.03 6.51 10.84
N THR A 221 -23.23 5.49 11.01
CA THR A 221 -22.90 4.52 9.95
C THR A 221 -23.96 3.43 9.82
N TYR A 222 -24.44 2.87 10.93
CA TYR A 222 -25.27 1.65 10.96
C TYR A 222 -26.71 1.88 11.38
N GLY A 223 -27.13 3.10 11.65
CA GLY A 223 -28.49 3.40 12.14
C GLY A 223 -29.63 2.95 11.22
N PHE A 224 -29.35 2.70 9.93
CA PHE A 224 -30.32 2.13 9.01
C PHE A 224 -30.68 0.66 9.31
N LEU A 225 -29.91 -0.02 10.18
CA LEU A 225 -30.21 -1.36 10.70
C LEU A 225 -31.22 -1.35 11.85
N ALA A 226 -31.72 -0.18 12.28
CA ALA A 226 -32.65 -0.06 13.37
C ALA A 226 -33.88 -0.96 13.17
N GLY A 227 -34.23 -1.72 14.22
CA GLY A 227 -35.30 -2.72 14.18
C GLY A 227 -34.85 -4.15 13.84
N ASN A 228 -33.58 -4.34 13.47
CA ASN A 228 -33.02 -5.69 13.34
C ASN A 228 -32.61 -6.22 14.73
N GLU A 229 -33.12 -7.39 15.11
CA GLU A 229 -32.94 -7.98 16.44
C GLU A 229 -31.45 -8.25 16.78
N TRP A 230 -30.64 -8.63 15.79
CA TRP A 230 -29.24 -8.91 16.01
C TRP A 230 -28.46 -7.62 16.24
N TRP A 231 -28.69 -6.59 15.41
CA TRP A 231 -28.01 -5.30 15.56
C TRP A 231 -28.43 -4.57 16.85
N GLU A 232 -29.69 -4.66 17.25
CA GLU A 232 -30.17 -4.09 18.51
C GLU A 232 -29.44 -4.72 19.72
N ARG A 233 -29.16 -6.02 19.69
CA ARG A 233 -28.36 -6.67 20.74
C ARG A 233 -26.90 -6.18 20.75
N ILE A 234 -26.29 -5.92 19.58
CA ILE A 234 -24.96 -5.30 19.47
C ILE A 234 -25.01 -3.90 20.09
N ARG A 235 -26.00 -3.09 19.71
CA ARG A 235 -26.18 -1.72 20.18
C ARG A 235 -26.34 -1.63 21.69
N GLU A 236 -27.08 -2.53 22.28
CA GLU A 236 -27.33 -2.60 23.72
C GLU A 236 -26.18 -3.26 24.51
N GLY A 237 -25.15 -3.74 23.84
CA GLY A 237 -24.04 -4.46 24.49
C GLY A 237 -24.43 -5.85 25.05
N SER A 238 -25.56 -6.40 24.58
CA SER A 238 -26.12 -7.67 25.05
C SER A 238 -25.51 -8.89 24.35
N VAL A 239 -24.60 -8.69 23.40
CA VAL A 239 -23.86 -9.80 22.76
C VAL A 239 -22.79 -10.30 23.71
N ALA A 240 -22.98 -11.50 24.24
CA ALA A 240 -22.00 -12.16 25.06
C ALA A 240 -20.68 -12.33 24.27
N VAL A 241 -19.60 -11.72 24.74
CA VAL A 241 -18.23 -11.97 24.26
C VAL A 241 -17.84 -13.38 24.73
N THR A 242 -18.44 -14.40 24.12
CA THR A 242 -17.99 -15.78 24.33
C THR A 242 -16.69 -15.95 23.54
N VAL A 243 -15.61 -16.19 24.25
CA VAL A 243 -14.29 -16.56 23.74
C VAL A 243 -14.22 -18.06 23.62
#